data_c342181d1157a1fe76b9085747b34b04
#
_entry.id   c342181d1157a1fe76b9085747b34b04
#
_cell.length_a   1.000
_cell.length_b   1.000
_cell.length_c   1.000
_cell.angle_alpha   90.00
_cell.angle_beta   90.00
_cell.angle_gamma   90.00
#
_symmetry.space_group_name_H-M   'P 1'
#
loop_
_entity.id
_entity.type
_entity.pdbx_description
1 polymer ?
#
loop_
_entity_poly.entity_id
_entity_poly.type
_entity_poly.pdbx_seq_one_letter_code
_entity_poly.pdbx_strand_id
1 'polypeptide(L)'
;MIAIVDYGAGNIFSVKNALDFLGLESQLTDDAAAIQAADAIILPGVGAFPSAMQMLKERHLVSVLQTESKKKPFLGICLGMQLIFEKGYEFEACDGLGLIPGTVEKIPANGLIIPHMGWNKLEYQIDCPLLHDLGEEAYVY
;
A
#
# COMPACT_ATOMS: atom_id res chain seq x y z
N MET A 1 -3.84 -17.70 3.85
CA MET A 1 -3.70 -17.15 2.47
C MET A 1 -3.74 -15.62 2.52
N ILE A 2 -2.89 -14.94 1.75
CA ILE A 2 -2.84 -13.47 1.63
C ILE A 2 -3.54 -13.04 0.34
N ALA A 3 -4.48 -12.10 0.41
CA ALA A 3 -5.09 -11.49 -0.76
C ALA A 3 -4.21 -10.33 -1.27
N ILE A 4 -3.76 -10.40 -2.52
CA ILE A 4 -3.12 -9.29 -3.23
C ILE A 4 -4.21 -8.65 -4.09
N VAL A 5 -4.56 -7.40 -3.80
CA VAL A 5 -5.67 -6.71 -4.47
C VAL A 5 -5.27 -6.33 -5.89
N ASP A 6 -5.96 -6.91 -6.86
CA ASP A 6 -5.79 -6.61 -8.29
C ASP A 6 -6.90 -5.66 -8.77
N TYR A 7 -6.68 -4.38 -8.61
CA TYR A 7 -7.62 -3.36 -9.10
C TYR A 7 -7.21 -2.75 -10.45
N GLY A 8 -6.20 -3.34 -11.12
CA GLY A 8 -5.70 -2.90 -12.44
C GLY A 8 -4.51 -1.95 -12.37
N ALA A 9 -3.96 -1.70 -11.18
CA ALA A 9 -2.74 -0.92 -10.99
C ALA A 9 -1.81 -1.60 -9.99
N GLY A 10 -0.51 -1.52 -10.21
CA GLY A 10 0.50 -2.09 -9.34
C GLY A 10 1.37 -3.15 -10.02
N ASN A 11 2.57 -3.34 -9.49
CA ASN A 11 3.43 -4.46 -9.91
C ASN A 11 3.05 -5.73 -9.11
N ILE A 12 1.83 -6.22 -9.38
CA ILE A 12 1.21 -7.33 -8.65
C ILE A 12 2.02 -8.63 -8.74
N PHE A 13 2.64 -8.89 -9.89
CA PHE A 13 3.46 -10.09 -10.08
C PHE A 13 4.75 -10.07 -9.25
N SER A 14 5.37 -8.90 -9.06
CA SER A 14 6.53 -8.78 -8.18
C SER A 14 6.17 -9.06 -6.73
N VAL A 15 5.01 -8.58 -6.28
CA VAL A 15 4.50 -8.88 -4.93
C VAL A 15 4.20 -10.38 -4.80
N LYS A 16 3.52 -10.97 -5.77
CA LYS A 16 3.23 -12.41 -5.80
C LYS A 16 4.51 -13.24 -5.74
N ASN A 17 5.49 -12.93 -6.59
CA ASN A 17 6.77 -13.64 -6.63
C ASN A 17 7.54 -13.53 -5.30
N ALA A 18 7.50 -12.36 -4.65
CA ALA A 18 8.13 -12.19 -3.35
C ALA A 18 7.48 -13.06 -2.27
N LEU A 19 6.15 -13.14 -2.26
CA LEU A 19 5.42 -14.00 -1.32
C LEU A 19 5.68 -15.49 -1.60
N ASP A 20 5.73 -15.90 -2.88
CA ASP A 20 6.07 -17.27 -3.27
C ASP A 20 7.49 -17.65 -2.85
N PHE A 21 8.45 -16.72 -3.01
CA PHE A 21 9.83 -16.91 -2.54
C PHE A 21 9.89 -17.10 -1.02
N LEU A 22 9.04 -16.42 -0.27
CA LEU A 22 8.92 -16.57 1.18
C LEU A 22 8.09 -17.78 1.61
N GLY A 23 7.56 -18.56 0.66
CA GLY A 23 6.70 -19.71 0.94
C GLY A 23 5.32 -19.35 1.51
N LEU A 24 4.86 -18.11 1.28
CA LEU A 24 3.58 -17.61 1.78
C LEU A 24 2.49 -17.82 0.72
N GLU A 25 1.42 -18.48 1.11
CA GLU A 25 0.25 -18.67 0.25
C GLU A 25 -0.44 -17.35 -0.04
N SER A 26 -0.57 -17.00 -1.33
CA SER A 26 -1.18 -15.74 -1.75
C SER A 26 -1.99 -15.88 -3.04
N GLN A 27 -2.99 -15.05 -3.21
CA GLN A 27 -3.86 -14.99 -4.37
C GLN A 27 -4.02 -13.56 -4.89
N LEU A 28 -3.86 -13.38 -6.20
CA LEU A 28 -4.28 -12.16 -6.89
C LEU A 28 -5.79 -12.18 -7.04
N THR A 29 -6.47 -11.11 -6.61
CA THR A 29 -7.93 -11.09 -6.66
C THR A 29 -8.51 -9.67 -6.68
N ASP A 30 -9.57 -9.48 -7.43
CA ASP A 30 -10.49 -8.34 -7.38
C ASP A 30 -11.88 -8.76 -6.83
N ASP A 31 -12.01 -10.00 -6.38
CA ASP A 31 -13.24 -10.51 -5.79
C ASP A 31 -13.34 -10.16 -4.29
N ALA A 32 -14.42 -9.46 -3.95
CA ALA A 32 -14.70 -9.07 -2.57
C ALA A 32 -14.81 -10.27 -1.61
N ALA A 33 -15.37 -11.40 -2.07
CA ALA A 33 -15.51 -12.59 -1.23
C ALA A 33 -14.15 -13.24 -0.95
N ALA A 34 -13.24 -13.28 -1.93
CA ALA A 34 -11.88 -13.76 -1.74
C ALA A 34 -11.09 -12.85 -0.78
N ILE A 35 -11.25 -11.52 -0.87
CA ILE A 35 -10.65 -10.56 0.07
C ILE A 35 -11.19 -10.78 1.49
N GLN A 36 -12.49 -11.01 1.63
CA GLN A 36 -13.11 -11.29 2.93
C GLN A 36 -12.61 -12.59 3.56
N ALA A 37 -12.38 -13.63 2.75
CA ALA A 37 -11.92 -14.93 3.21
C ALA A 37 -10.42 -14.98 3.53
N ALA A 38 -9.63 -14.02 3.05
CA ALA A 38 -8.19 -13.98 3.28
C ALA A 38 -7.83 -13.66 4.74
N ASP A 39 -6.64 -14.10 5.17
CA ASP A 39 -6.08 -13.83 6.50
C ASP A 39 -5.40 -12.47 6.59
N ALA A 40 -4.91 -11.96 5.46
CA ALA A 40 -4.26 -10.65 5.34
C ALA A 40 -4.47 -10.05 3.94
N ILE A 41 -4.30 -8.74 3.82
CA ILE A 41 -4.50 -8.00 2.57
C ILE A 41 -3.23 -7.23 2.23
N ILE A 42 -2.79 -7.31 0.97
CA ILE A 42 -1.79 -6.42 0.41
C ILE A 42 -2.44 -5.59 -0.70
N LEU A 43 -2.33 -4.27 -0.57
CA LEU A 43 -2.75 -3.30 -1.59
C LEU A 43 -1.51 -2.72 -2.26
N PRO A 44 -1.07 -3.24 -3.41
CA PRO A 44 -0.03 -2.63 -4.20
C PRO A 44 -0.57 -1.41 -4.96
N GLY A 45 0.31 -0.60 -5.52
CA GLY A 45 -0.12 0.50 -6.38
C GLY A 45 1.02 1.16 -7.12
N VAL A 46 0.75 1.57 -8.36
CA VAL A 46 1.60 2.45 -9.17
C VAL A 46 0.71 3.45 -9.90
N GLY A 47 1.25 4.61 -10.24
CA GLY A 47 0.50 5.67 -10.95
C GLY A 47 -0.01 6.76 -10.01
N ALA A 48 -1.13 7.38 -10.36
CA ALA A 48 -1.66 8.54 -9.69
C ALA A 48 -2.79 8.21 -8.71
N PHE A 49 -2.81 8.92 -7.59
CA PHE A 49 -3.79 8.74 -6.51
C PHE A 49 -5.25 8.80 -6.98
N PRO A 50 -5.71 9.81 -7.74
CA PRO A 50 -7.12 9.86 -8.18
C PRO A 50 -7.50 8.70 -9.09
N SER A 51 -6.61 8.33 -10.03
CA SER A 51 -6.86 7.23 -10.97
C SER A 51 -6.98 5.89 -10.24
N ALA A 52 -6.12 5.64 -9.26
CA ALA A 52 -6.16 4.42 -8.47
C ALA A 52 -7.44 4.33 -7.63
N MET A 53 -7.84 5.43 -6.98
CA MET A 53 -9.11 5.47 -6.23
C MET A 53 -10.32 5.26 -7.14
N GLN A 54 -10.30 5.79 -8.37
CA GLN A 54 -11.34 5.54 -9.35
C GLN A 54 -11.42 4.06 -9.71
N MET A 55 -10.29 3.39 -10.01
CA MET A 55 -10.25 1.96 -10.31
C MET A 55 -10.79 1.10 -9.16
N LEU A 56 -10.46 1.44 -7.91
CA LEU A 56 -11.02 0.77 -6.72
C LEU A 56 -12.53 0.96 -6.60
N LYS A 57 -13.05 2.17 -6.91
CA LYS A 57 -14.49 2.46 -6.90
C LYS A 57 -15.23 1.69 -8.00
N GLU A 58 -14.71 1.67 -9.22
CA GLU A 58 -15.29 0.96 -10.36
C GLU A 58 -15.40 -0.54 -10.12
N ARG A 59 -14.47 -1.13 -9.37
CA ARG A 59 -14.50 -2.54 -8.95
C ARG A 59 -15.26 -2.79 -7.65
N HIS A 60 -15.87 -1.76 -7.07
CA HIS A 60 -16.60 -1.86 -5.79
C HIS A 60 -15.77 -2.39 -4.61
N LEU A 61 -14.44 -2.15 -4.63
CA LEU A 61 -13.50 -2.68 -3.63
C LEU A 61 -13.35 -1.78 -2.41
N VAL A 62 -13.72 -0.49 -2.50
CA VAL A 62 -13.50 0.48 -1.40
C VAL A 62 -14.12 0.00 -0.10
N SER A 63 -15.39 -0.37 -0.10
CA SER A 63 -16.12 -0.76 1.12
C SER A 63 -15.60 -2.05 1.75
N VAL A 64 -15.21 -3.03 0.94
CA VAL A 64 -14.64 -4.29 1.46
C VAL A 64 -13.27 -4.04 2.07
N LEU A 65 -12.41 -3.24 1.43
CA LEU A 65 -11.10 -2.89 1.97
C LEU A 65 -11.22 -2.12 3.29
N GLN A 66 -12.12 -1.13 3.37
CA GLN A 66 -12.41 -0.40 4.61
C GLN A 66 -12.93 -1.27 5.74
N THR A 67 -13.70 -2.29 5.41
CA THR A 67 -14.28 -3.20 6.41
C THR A 67 -13.26 -4.21 6.89
N GLU A 68 -12.53 -4.83 5.96
CA GLU A 68 -11.61 -5.92 6.27
C GLU A 68 -10.29 -5.43 6.89
N SER A 69 -9.84 -4.20 6.58
CA SER A 69 -8.65 -3.60 7.22
C SER A 69 -8.76 -3.46 8.74
N LYS A 70 -9.99 -3.44 9.27
CA LYS A 70 -10.24 -3.38 10.72
C LYS A 70 -10.18 -4.74 11.41
N LYS A 71 -10.14 -5.82 10.64
CA LYS A 71 -10.25 -7.20 11.15
C LYS A 71 -8.97 -8.01 10.96
N LYS A 72 -8.12 -7.62 10.03
CA LYS A 72 -6.95 -8.39 9.63
C LYS A 72 -5.78 -7.49 9.22
N PRO A 73 -4.54 -7.99 9.20
CA PRO A 73 -3.38 -7.23 8.75
C PRO A 73 -3.59 -6.69 7.33
N PHE A 74 -3.24 -5.41 7.13
CA PHE A 74 -3.35 -4.70 5.87
C PHE A 74 -2.02 -3.98 5.57
N LEU A 75 -1.42 -4.27 4.42
CA LEU A 75 -0.18 -3.66 3.96
C LEU A 75 -0.41 -2.88 2.66
N GLY A 76 -0.19 -1.57 2.69
CA GLY A 76 -0.12 -0.75 1.48
C GLY A 76 1.32 -0.63 0.99
N ILE A 77 1.55 -0.84 -0.32
CA ILE A 77 2.87 -0.73 -0.94
C ILE A 77 2.87 0.43 -1.93
N CYS A 78 3.80 1.39 -1.77
CA CYS A 78 3.97 2.56 -2.63
C CYS A 78 2.66 3.37 -2.74
N LEU A 79 2.07 3.51 -3.93
CA LEU A 79 0.77 4.18 -4.08
C LEU A 79 -0.32 3.53 -3.20
N GLY A 80 -0.32 2.20 -3.05
CA GLY A 80 -1.24 1.51 -2.15
C GLY A 80 -1.13 1.99 -0.70
N MET A 81 0.08 2.33 -0.22
CA MET A 81 0.27 2.98 1.08
C MET A 81 -0.33 4.39 1.10
N GLN A 82 -0.19 5.15 0.03
CA GLN A 82 -0.80 6.48 -0.05
C GLN A 82 -2.33 6.42 -0.01
N LEU A 83 -2.94 5.45 -0.69
CA LEU A 83 -4.39 5.28 -0.77
C LEU A 83 -5.06 4.99 0.58
N ILE A 84 -4.33 4.49 1.57
CA ILE A 84 -4.89 4.19 2.91
C ILE A 84 -5.18 5.44 3.75
N PHE A 85 -4.63 6.62 3.40
CA PHE A 85 -4.92 7.87 4.05
C PHE A 85 -6.31 8.42 3.69
N GLU A 86 -6.74 9.48 4.40
CA GLU A 86 -8.07 10.08 4.19
C GLU A 86 -8.18 10.80 2.86
N LYS A 87 -7.10 11.47 2.42
CA LYS A 87 -7.13 12.33 1.24
C LYS A 87 -5.77 12.45 0.56
N GLY A 88 -5.77 12.52 -0.76
CA GLY A 88 -4.61 12.88 -1.57
C GLY A 88 -4.82 14.17 -2.35
N TYR A 89 -3.73 14.89 -2.62
CA TYR A 89 -3.72 16.16 -3.36
C TYR A 89 -2.84 16.08 -4.62
N GLU A 90 -2.69 14.90 -5.17
CA GLU A 90 -2.00 14.73 -6.45
C GLU A 90 -2.95 15.10 -7.60
N PHE A 91 -2.60 16.14 -8.35
CA PHE A 91 -3.39 16.79 -9.41
C PHE A 91 -4.67 17.46 -8.92
N GLU A 92 -5.49 16.79 -8.14
CA GLU A 92 -6.75 17.29 -7.56
C GLU A 92 -6.96 16.69 -6.16
N ALA A 93 -7.85 17.30 -5.39
CA ALA A 93 -8.24 16.74 -4.09
C ALA A 93 -9.10 15.50 -4.32
N CYS A 94 -8.67 14.36 -3.78
CA CYS A 94 -9.34 13.07 -3.91
C CYS A 94 -9.40 12.35 -2.57
N ASP A 95 -10.56 11.84 -2.21
CA ASP A 95 -10.71 11.04 -0.99
C ASP A 95 -10.06 9.66 -1.19
N GLY A 96 -9.28 9.25 -0.18
CA GLY A 96 -8.66 7.93 -0.10
C GLY A 96 -9.55 6.90 0.60
N LEU A 97 -8.93 5.83 1.09
CA LEU A 97 -9.63 4.78 1.83
C LEU A 97 -9.95 5.18 3.27
N GLY A 98 -9.27 6.18 3.83
CA GLY A 98 -9.51 6.67 5.18
C GLY A 98 -9.27 5.64 6.29
N LEU A 99 -8.30 4.75 6.10
CA LEU A 99 -7.92 3.75 7.10
C LEU A 99 -7.00 4.34 8.17
N ILE A 100 -6.23 5.35 7.81
CA ILE A 100 -5.30 6.09 8.66
C ILE A 100 -5.60 7.58 8.50
N PRO A 101 -5.69 8.36 9.60
CA PRO A 101 -5.87 9.79 9.50
C PRO A 101 -4.66 10.48 8.85
N GLY A 102 -4.94 11.55 8.10
CA GLY A 102 -3.91 12.36 7.44
C GLY A 102 -4.09 12.48 5.94
N THR A 103 -3.16 13.21 5.31
CA THR A 103 -3.21 13.58 3.90
C THR A 103 -1.92 13.21 3.17
N VAL A 104 -2.02 12.96 1.87
CA VAL A 104 -0.90 12.75 0.96
C VAL A 104 -0.70 14.03 0.14
N GLU A 105 0.44 14.67 0.33
CA GLU A 105 0.77 15.96 -0.26
C GLU A 105 2.11 15.92 -0.99
N LYS A 106 2.33 16.91 -1.85
CA LYS A 106 3.60 17.06 -2.53
C LYS A 106 4.71 17.39 -1.52
N ILE A 107 5.81 16.65 -1.58
CA ILE A 107 6.99 16.93 -0.75
C ILE A 107 7.53 18.33 -1.09
N PRO A 108 7.79 19.20 -0.09
CA PRO A 108 8.40 20.50 -0.33
C PRO A 108 9.84 20.29 -0.81
N ALA A 109 10.16 20.80 -2.00
CA ALA A 109 11.47 20.57 -2.64
C ALA A 109 12.63 21.25 -1.85
N ASN A 110 12.42 22.45 -1.31
CA ASN A 110 13.42 23.23 -0.58
C ASN A 110 14.81 23.25 -1.26
N GLY A 111 14.84 23.28 -2.60
CA GLY A 111 16.05 23.23 -3.40
C GLY A 111 16.62 21.83 -3.66
N LEU A 112 15.96 20.77 -3.21
CA LEU A 112 16.34 19.38 -3.46
C LEU A 112 15.63 18.82 -4.70
N ILE A 113 16.20 17.75 -5.27
CA ILE A 113 15.62 17.05 -6.43
C ILE A 113 14.46 16.17 -5.95
N ILE A 114 13.29 16.29 -6.59
CA ILE A 114 12.12 15.45 -6.38
C ILE A 114 11.79 14.72 -7.69
N PRO A 115 11.52 13.41 -7.65
CA PRO A 115 11.45 12.53 -6.48
C PRO A 115 12.84 12.23 -5.87
N HIS A 116 12.87 11.95 -4.57
CA HIS A 116 14.05 11.40 -3.91
C HIS A 116 14.17 9.92 -4.30
N MET A 117 15.31 9.55 -4.87
CA MET A 117 15.61 8.18 -5.27
C MET A 117 17.05 7.85 -4.87
N GLY A 118 17.22 6.83 -4.05
CA GLY A 118 18.55 6.44 -3.56
C GLY A 118 18.49 5.52 -2.35
N TRP A 119 19.62 4.88 -2.07
CA TRP A 119 19.79 4.07 -0.87
C TRP A 119 20.02 4.97 0.35
N ASN A 120 19.16 4.81 1.36
CA ASN A 120 19.28 5.53 2.62
C ASN A 120 19.22 4.56 3.79
N LYS A 121 19.96 4.90 4.86
CA LYS A 121 19.86 4.18 6.11
C LYS A 121 18.45 4.38 6.67
N LEU A 122 17.84 3.30 7.11
CA LEU A 122 16.55 3.35 7.79
C LEU A 122 16.76 3.85 9.22
N GLU A 123 16.14 4.97 9.54
CA GLU A 123 16.10 5.52 10.89
C GLU A 123 14.71 5.33 11.49
N TYR A 124 14.62 4.62 12.60
CA TYR A 124 13.35 4.39 13.30
C TYR A 124 13.58 4.48 14.82
N GLN A 125 12.63 5.09 15.51
CA GLN A 125 12.73 5.37 16.94
C GLN A 125 11.79 4.50 17.79
N ILE A 126 10.93 3.71 17.16
CA ILE A 126 9.88 2.94 17.83
C ILE A 126 10.14 1.47 17.56
N ASP A 127 10.00 0.64 18.57
CA ASP A 127 9.98 -0.82 18.41
C ASP A 127 8.77 -1.18 17.56
N CYS A 128 9.04 -1.49 16.28
CA CYS A 128 8.03 -1.81 15.28
C CYS A 128 8.15 -3.29 14.91
N PRO A 129 7.08 -4.09 15.04
CA PRO A 129 7.13 -5.51 14.70
C PRO A 129 7.60 -5.80 13.28
N LEU A 130 7.33 -4.92 12.31
CA LEU A 130 7.81 -5.05 10.93
C LEU A 130 9.32 -4.86 10.78
N LEU A 131 9.98 -4.23 11.76
CA LEU A 131 11.39 -3.86 11.73
C LEU A 131 12.22 -4.62 12.76
N HIS A 132 11.59 -5.51 13.54
CA HIS A 132 12.19 -6.18 14.69
C HIS A 132 13.48 -6.95 14.35
N ASP A 133 13.53 -7.56 13.18
CA ASP A 133 14.70 -8.37 12.77
C ASP A 133 15.68 -7.59 11.87
N LEU A 134 15.44 -6.30 11.64
CA LEU A 134 16.36 -5.45 10.92
C LEU A 134 17.48 -4.98 11.84
N GLY A 135 18.72 -5.22 11.44
CA GLY A 135 19.90 -4.71 12.16
C GLY A 135 20.03 -3.18 12.05
N GLU A 136 20.88 -2.58 12.90
CA GLU A 136 21.14 -1.13 12.92
C GLU A 136 21.66 -0.55 11.58
N GLU A 137 22.12 -1.39 10.67
CA GLU A 137 22.66 -1.06 9.34
C GLU A 137 21.69 -1.39 8.22
N ALA A 138 20.38 -1.30 8.43
CA ALA A 138 19.38 -1.52 7.38
C ALA A 138 19.31 -0.33 6.42
N TYR A 139 19.45 -0.59 5.12
CA TYR A 139 19.30 0.39 4.06
C TYR A 139 18.05 0.08 3.23
N VAL A 140 17.36 1.14 2.81
CA VAL A 140 16.16 1.07 1.96
C VAL A 140 16.33 1.96 0.73
N TYR A 141 15.66 1.60 -0.35
CA TYR A 141 15.63 2.35 -1.60
C TYR A 141 14.26 2.94 -1.85
#